data_51bfc7897300cbdab973b8afb54ed567
#
_entry.id   51bfc7897300cbdab973b8afb54ed567
#
_cell.length_a   1.000
_cell.length_b   1.000
_cell.length_c   1.000
_cell.angle_alpha   90.00
_cell.angle_beta   90.00
_cell.angle_gamma   90.00
#
_symmetry.space_group_name_H-M   'P 1'
#
loop_
_entity.id
_entity.type
_entity.pdbx_description
1 polymer ?
#
loop_
_entity_poly.entity_id
_entity_poly.type
_entity_poly.pdbx_seq_one_letter_code
_entity_poly.pdbx_strand_id
1 'polypeptide(L)'
;VEQFVRSPVFSSDTRIFDNIIFHQADVDNQRHKFWMDRVQYGRRLYITINENDRVLKGSDLINPARLGNTSEDLTSKRAIYMDFTDGDDVGREHNFFTGDHGNKTIEQFFQRVLTSRRGELIQGFQKQGQNNVFYLQGK
;
A
#
# COMPACT_ATOMS: atom_id res chain seq x y z
N VAL A 1 5.78 -11.51 -6.23
CA VAL A 1 5.18 -11.60 -4.87
C VAL A 1 4.02 -12.58 -4.86
N GLU A 2 3.01 -12.44 -5.74
CA GLU A 2 1.84 -13.31 -5.77
C GLU A 2 2.19 -14.80 -5.91
N GLN A 3 3.09 -15.15 -6.83
CA GLN A 3 3.56 -16.53 -7.01
C GLN A 3 4.28 -17.06 -5.76
N PHE A 4 5.05 -16.21 -5.10
CA PHE A 4 5.75 -16.53 -3.87
C PHE A 4 4.78 -16.85 -2.73
N VAL A 5 3.75 -16.01 -2.56
CA VAL A 5 2.70 -16.21 -1.54
C VAL A 5 1.87 -17.47 -1.78
N ARG A 6 1.72 -17.88 -3.03
CA ARG A 6 1.00 -19.10 -3.41
C ARG A 6 1.85 -20.38 -3.29
N SER A 7 3.15 -20.23 -3.07
CA SER A 7 4.06 -21.37 -2.96
C SER A 7 3.76 -22.18 -1.69
N PRO A 8 3.71 -23.53 -1.79
CA PRO A 8 3.51 -24.40 -0.63
C PRO A 8 4.69 -24.39 0.35
N VAL A 9 5.81 -23.79 -0.02
CA VAL A 9 7.00 -23.65 0.84
C VAL A 9 6.73 -22.71 2.02
N PHE A 10 5.75 -21.80 1.91
CA PHE A 10 5.35 -20.92 3.00
C PHE A 10 4.19 -21.54 3.79
N SER A 11 4.53 -22.19 4.89
CA SER A 11 3.51 -22.55 5.87
C SER A 11 3.00 -21.28 6.56
N SER A 12 1.71 -21.20 6.71
CA SER A 12 0.96 -20.02 7.14
C SER A 12 1.23 -19.55 8.57
N ASP A 13 1.97 -20.27 9.38
CA ASP A 13 1.93 -20.11 10.83
C ASP A 13 3.08 -19.30 11.42
N THR A 14 4.06 -18.91 10.61
CA THR A 14 5.22 -18.19 11.12
C THR A 14 5.13 -16.71 10.73
N ARG A 15 4.80 -15.86 11.70
CA ARG A 15 4.95 -14.42 11.55
C ARG A 15 6.42 -14.05 11.59
N ILE A 16 6.99 -13.69 10.45
CA ILE A 16 8.40 -13.34 10.31
C ILE A 16 8.59 -11.82 10.42
N PHE A 17 7.58 -11.05 9.98
CA PHE A 17 7.67 -9.60 9.90
C PHE A 17 6.56 -8.92 10.71
N ASP A 18 6.88 -7.80 11.35
CA ASP A 18 5.85 -6.94 11.96
C ASP A 18 5.05 -6.22 10.89
N ASN A 19 5.71 -5.64 9.91
CA ASN A 19 5.10 -4.93 8.81
C ASN A 19 5.62 -5.44 7.47
N ILE A 20 4.73 -5.56 6.49
CA ILE A 20 5.05 -5.78 5.09
C ILE A 20 4.46 -4.63 4.32
N ILE A 21 5.24 -4.01 3.45
CA ILE A 21 4.81 -2.89 2.60
C ILE A 21 4.80 -3.35 1.15
N PHE A 22 3.66 -3.23 0.50
CA PHE A 22 3.51 -3.31 -0.94
C PHE A 22 3.44 -1.88 -1.48
N HIS A 23 4.61 -1.33 -1.80
CA HIS A 23 4.70 0.05 -2.26
C HIS A 23 4.35 0.13 -3.73
N GLN A 24 3.29 0.88 -4.04
CA GLN A 24 2.77 1.11 -5.40
C GLN A 24 2.82 -0.18 -6.24
N ALA A 25 2.13 -1.21 -5.76
CA ALA A 25 2.24 -2.56 -6.30
C ALA A 25 1.69 -2.67 -7.72
N ASP A 26 2.55 -3.07 -8.67
CA ASP A 26 2.19 -3.36 -10.06
C ASP A 26 1.60 -4.78 -10.18
N VAL A 27 0.47 -4.99 -9.55
CA VAL A 27 -0.30 -6.25 -9.59
C VAL A 27 -1.76 -5.96 -9.90
N ASP A 28 -2.46 -6.95 -10.46
CA ASP A 28 -3.88 -6.85 -10.78
C ASP A 28 -4.71 -6.53 -9.52
N ASN A 29 -5.42 -5.40 -9.55
CA ASN A 29 -6.24 -4.96 -8.44
C ASN A 29 -7.43 -5.88 -8.19
N GLN A 30 -8.12 -6.36 -9.24
CA GLN A 30 -9.36 -7.13 -9.11
C GLN A 30 -9.19 -8.45 -8.35
N ARG A 31 -7.98 -9.01 -8.37
CA ARG A 31 -7.69 -10.32 -7.77
C ARG A 31 -6.82 -10.25 -6.51
N HIS A 32 -6.38 -9.07 -6.11
CA HIS A 32 -5.44 -8.97 -4.99
C HIS A 32 -5.97 -9.56 -3.68
N LYS A 33 -7.27 -9.43 -3.39
CA LYS A 33 -7.89 -9.98 -2.20
C LYS A 33 -7.60 -11.48 -2.01
N PHE A 34 -7.67 -12.27 -3.09
CA PHE A 34 -7.56 -13.74 -2.99
C PHE A 34 -6.22 -14.22 -2.48
N TRP A 35 -5.14 -13.52 -2.81
CA TRP A 35 -3.82 -13.87 -2.31
C TRP A 35 -3.39 -13.02 -1.10
N MET A 36 -3.83 -11.76 -1.03
CA MET A 36 -3.50 -10.86 0.06
C MET A 36 -4.06 -11.35 1.40
N ASP A 37 -5.30 -11.83 1.42
CA ASP A 37 -5.92 -12.36 2.64
C ASP A 37 -5.24 -13.64 3.15
N ARG A 38 -4.41 -14.28 2.32
CA ARG A 38 -3.60 -15.47 2.68
C ARG A 38 -2.21 -15.14 3.19
N VAL A 39 -1.77 -13.89 3.09
CA VAL A 39 -0.47 -13.46 3.60
C VAL A 39 -0.52 -13.42 5.13
N GLN A 40 0.08 -14.39 5.81
CA GLN A 40 0.02 -14.52 7.27
C GLN A 40 1.37 -14.28 7.97
N TYR A 41 2.47 -14.22 7.24
CA TYR A 41 3.81 -14.02 7.80
C TYR A 41 4.14 -12.57 8.16
N GLY A 42 3.24 -11.63 7.91
CA GLY A 42 3.30 -10.25 8.39
C GLY A 42 2.20 -9.97 9.41
N ARG A 43 2.52 -9.21 10.44
CA ARG A 43 1.52 -8.77 11.42
C ARG A 43 0.56 -7.76 10.81
N ARG A 44 1.09 -6.83 10.02
CA ARG A 44 0.35 -5.80 9.27
C ARG A 44 0.82 -5.79 7.82
N LEU A 45 -0.12 -5.61 6.91
CA LEU A 45 0.16 -5.51 5.48
C LEU A 45 -0.27 -4.11 5.03
N TYR A 46 0.68 -3.30 4.59
CA TYR A 46 0.42 -1.99 4.03
C TYR A 46 0.47 -2.04 2.51
N ILE A 47 -0.50 -1.41 1.89
CA ILE A 47 -0.51 -1.16 0.44
C ILE A 47 -0.53 0.34 0.26
N THR A 48 0.47 0.91 -0.38
CA THR A 48 0.49 2.33 -0.71
C THR A 48 -0.06 2.55 -2.11
N ILE A 49 -0.89 3.57 -2.24
CA ILE A 49 -1.60 3.93 -3.46
C ILE A 49 -1.25 5.37 -3.85
N ASN A 50 -1.01 5.58 -5.13
CA ASN A 50 -0.95 6.89 -5.76
C ASN A 50 -1.60 6.81 -7.15
N GLU A 51 -2.84 7.26 -7.27
CA GLU A 51 -3.58 7.24 -8.55
C GLU A 51 -2.94 8.10 -9.64
N ASN A 52 -2.04 9.00 -9.26
CA ASN A 52 -1.33 9.86 -10.19
C ASN A 52 -0.01 9.26 -10.70
N ASP A 53 0.40 8.10 -10.22
CA ASP A 53 1.64 7.43 -10.61
C ASP A 53 1.73 7.21 -12.12
N ARG A 54 2.73 7.83 -12.76
CA ARG A 54 2.93 7.73 -14.21
C ARG A 54 3.42 6.37 -14.67
N VAL A 55 4.19 5.69 -13.84
CA VAL A 55 4.76 4.38 -14.17
C VAL A 55 3.64 3.35 -14.26
N LEU A 56 2.77 3.34 -13.24
CA LEU A 56 1.63 2.44 -13.21
C LEU A 56 0.57 2.79 -14.27
N LYS A 57 0.31 4.08 -14.52
CA LYS A 57 -0.57 4.51 -15.63
C LYS A 57 -0.10 4.03 -17.00
N GLY A 58 1.20 3.95 -17.23
CA GLY A 58 1.76 3.34 -18.43
C GLY A 58 1.45 1.85 -18.54
N SER A 59 1.42 1.14 -17.40
CA SER A 59 1.05 -0.27 -17.32
C SER A 59 -0.45 -0.50 -17.54
N ASP A 60 -1.30 0.39 -17.07
CA ASP A 60 -2.78 0.31 -17.19
C ASP A 60 -3.28 0.36 -18.64
N LEU A 61 -2.50 0.93 -19.56
CA LEU A 61 -2.86 0.97 -20.99
C LEU A 61 -2.97 -0.44 -21.62
N ILE A 62 -2.31 -1.43 -21.01
CA ILE A 62 -2.20 -2.79 -21.56
C ILE A 62 -2.81 -3.81 -20.60
N ASN A 63 -2.97 -3.48 -19.35
CA ASN A 63 -3.37 -4.38 -18.26
C ASN A 63 -4.56 -3.81 -17.48
N PRO A 64 -5.27 -4.65 -16.69
CA PRO A 64 -6.24 -4.18 -15.70
C PRO A 64 -5.64 -3.20 -14.71
N ALA A 65 -6.48 -2.39 -14.06
CA ALA A 65 -6.08 -1.44 -13.02
C ALA A 65 -5.12 -2.06 -12.00
N ARG A 66 -4.06 -1.33 -11.67
CA ARG A 66 -3.00 -1.78 -10.76
C ARG A 66 -3.32 -1.41 -9.32
N LEU A 67 -3.04 -2.32 -8.41
CA LEU A 67 -3.31 -2.17 -6.98
C LEU A 67 -2.67 -0.90 -6.38
N GLY A 68 -1.50 -0.52 -6.83
CA GLY A 68 -0.81 0.70 -6.38
C GLY A 68 -1.31 1.99 -7.03
N ASN A 69 -2.25 1.92 -8.00
CA ASN A 69 -2.71 3.07 -8.79
C ASN A 69 -4.25 3.21 -8.82
N THR A 70 -4.96 2.62 -7.89
CA THR A 70 -6.42 2.74 -7.81
C THR A 70 -6.90 2.69 -6.37
N SER A 71 -7.90 3.51 -6.06
CA SER A 71 -8.65 3.48 -4.80
C SER A 71 -9.92 2.61 -4.88
N GLU A 72 -10.20 2.01 -6.04
CA GLU A 72 -11.36 1.15 -6.24
C GLU A 72 -11.08 -0.31 -5.80
N ASP A 73 -12.12 -1.05 -5.49
CA ASP A 73 -12.08 -2.49 -5.17
C ASP A 73 -11.10 -2.89 -4.03
N LEU A 74 -10.83 -2.00 -3.10
CA LEU A 74 -9.96 -2.23 -1.95
C LEU A 74 -10.62 -3.13 -0.90
N THR A 75 -10.72 -4.42 -1.19
CA THR A 75 -11.60 -5.37 -0.50
C THR A 75 -10.90 -6.39 0.41
N SER A 76 -9.56 -6.41 0.48
CA SER A 76 -8.83 -7.28 1.41
C SER A 76 -9.12 -6.89 2.87
N LYS A 77 -9.42 -7.89 3.69
CA LYS A 77 -9.60 -7.70 5.14
C LYS A 77 -8.27 -7.64 5.91
N ARG A 78 -7.21 -8.08 5.28
CA ARG A 78 -5.86 -8.13 5.85
C ARG A 78 -5.05 -6.87 5.56
N ALA A 79 -5.30 -6.23 4.43
CA ALA A 79 -4.56 -5.06 4.00
C ALA A 79 -5.00 -3.80 4.75
N ILE A 80 -4.04 -2.92 4.97
CA ILE A 80 -4.22 -1.52 5.36
C ILE A 80 -3.83 -0.71 4.14
N TYR A 81 -4.79 -0.08 3.51
CA TYR A 81 -4.60 0.71 2.31
C TYR A 81 -4.28 2.15 2.70
N MET A 82 -3.17 2.63 2.19
CA MET A 82 -2.67 3.97 2.45
C MET A 82 -2.66 4.75 1.14
N ASP A 83 -3.65 5.59 0.95
CA ASP A 83 -3.79 6.41 -0.24
C ASP A 83 -3.09 7.76 -0.04
N PHE A 84 -2.09 8.00 -0.87
CA PHE A 84 -1.27 9.20 -0.88
C PHE A 84 -1.60 10.15 -2.03
N THR A 85 -2.59 9.83 -2.84
CA THR A 85 -2.92 10.52 -4.10
C THR A 85 -3.02 12.04 -3.96
N ASP A 86 -3.69 12.51 -2.90
CA ASP A 86 -3.89 13.93 -2.62
C ASP A 86 -2.83 14.53 -1.69
N GLY A 87 -1.80 13.75 -1.33
CA GLY A 87 -0.74 14.24 -0.45
C GLY A 87 0.12 15.30 -1.13
N ASP A 88 0.44 16.38 -0.39
CA ASP A 88 1.41 17.37 -0.85
C ASP A 88 2.74 16.69 -1.16
N ASP A 89 3.37 17.11 -2.26
CA ASP A 89 4.67 16.59 -2.74
C ASP A 89 4.70 15.12 -3.19
N VAL A 90 3.56 14.44 -3.27
CA VAL A 90 3.45 13.08 -3.84
C VAL A 90 3.43 13.16 -5.37
N GLY A 91 2.57 14.00 -5.92
CA GLY A 91 2.46 14.25 -7.34
C GLY A 91 2.30 12.97 -8.16
N ARG A 92 3.14 12.84 -9.20
CA ARG A 92 3.12 11.71 -10.16
C ARG A 92 4.27 10.73 -9.95
N GLU A 93 4.94 10.82 -8.81
CA GLU A 93 6.14 10.06 -8.52
C GLU A 93 5.80 8.62 -8.11
N HIS A 94 6.55 7.67 -8.68
CA HIS A 94 6.51 6.27 -8.26
C HIS A 94 7.26 6.06 -6.95
N ASN A 95 8.28 6.84 -6.69
CA ASN A 95 9.20 6.68 -5.55
C ASN A 95 9.08 7.82 -4.53
N PHE A 96 7.88 8.27 -4.22
CA PHE A 96 7.66 9.40 -3.30
C PHE A 96 8.18 9.14 -1.86
N PHE A 97 8.61 7.94 -1.54
CA PHE A 97 9.18 7.61 -0.23
C PHE A 97 10.69 7.88 -0.12
N THR A 98 11.39 8.05 -1.24
CA THR A 98 12.86 8.17 -1.28
C THR A 98 13.37 9.60 -1.46
N GLY A 99 12.49 10.56 -1.65
CA GLY A 99 12.88 11.90 -2.04
C GLY A 99 12.90 12.90 -0.91
N ASP A 100 13.61 14.01 -1.15
CA ASP A 100 13.53 15.25 -0.38
C ASP A 100 12.20 15.96 -0.67
N HIS A 101 11.09 15.23 -0.62
CA HIS A 101 9.78 15.73 -1.02
C HIS A 101 9.17 16.69 0.01
N GLY A 102 9.85 16.91 1.14
CA GLY A 102 9.41 17.86 2.15
C GLY A 102 8.16 17.47 2.94
N ASN A 103 7.46 16.41 2.56
CA ASN A 103 6.24 15.96 3.25
C ASN A 103 6.57 15.12 4.48
N LYS A 104 6.57 15.77 5.64
CA LYS A 104 6.89 15.14 6.93
C LYS A 104 5.95 14.00 7.31
N THR A 105 4.70 14.01 6.86
CA THR A 105 3.74 12.94 7.15
C THR A 105 4.15 11.67 6.42
N ILE A 106 4.60 11.78 5.17
CA ILE A 106 5.13 10.65 4.39
C ILE A 106 6.37 10.07 5.05
N GLU A 107 7.34 10.92 5.40
CA GLU A 107 8.56 10.50 6.10
C GLU A 107 8.23 9.75 7.40
N GLN A 108 7.35 10.33 8.21
CA GLN A 108 6.93 9.72 9.48
C GLN A 108 6.21 8.39 9.26
N PHE A 109 5.38 8.28 8.21
CA PHE A 109 4.73 7.03 7.87
C PHE A 109 5.76 5.93 7.60
N PHE A 110 6.68 6.14 6.67
CA PHE A 110 7.67 5.14 6.32
C PHE A 110 8.60 4.85 7.51
N GLN A 111 9.05 5.87 8.24
CA GLN A 111 9.85 5.67 9.45
C GLN A 111 9.15 4.77 10.47
N ARG A 112 7.86 4.99 10.72
CA ARG A 112 7.10 4.14 11.66
C ARG A 112 6.94 2.73 11.14
N VAL A 113 6.53 2.56 9.89
CA VAL A 113 6.29 1.24 9.33
C VAL A 113 7.58 0.43 9.21
N LEU A 114 8.69 1.03 8.82
CA LEU A 114 10.02 0.39 8.76
C LEU A 114 10.59 0.07 10.15
N THR A 115 10.13 0.76 11.20
CA THR A 115 10.49 0.47 12.61
C THR A 115 9.43 -0.33 13.36
N SER A 116 8.68 -1.16 12.66
CA SER A 116 7.66 -2.08 13.22
C SER A 116 6.48 -1.39 13.92
N ARG A 117 6.27 -0.09 13.69
CA ARG A 117 5.18 0.69 14.27
C ARG A 117 3.99 0.81 13.31
N ARG A 118 2.86 1.30 13.81
CA ARG A 118 1.63 1.54 13.03
C ARG A 118 1.73 2.89 12.32
N GLY A 119 1.73 2.87 10.98
CA GLY A 119 1.81 4.06 10.15
C GLY A 119 0.46 4.77 10.00
N GLU A 120 -0.63 4.04 9.93
CA GLU A 120 -1.99 4.56 9.73
C GLU A 120 -2.51 5.42 10.89
N LEU A 121 -1.82 5.43 12.03
CA LEU A 121 -2.20 6.24 13.20
C LEU A 121 -1.49 7.61 13.24
N ILE A 122 -0.78 8.00 12.20
CA ILE A 122 -0.14 9.30 12.12
C ILE A 122 -1.22 10.37 11.86
N GLN A 123 -1.05 11.52 12.50
CA GLN A 123 -1.87 12.68 12.19
C GLN A 123 -1.68 13.09 10.70
N GLY A 124 -2.77 13.37 10.01
CA GLY A 124 -2.78 13.67 8.57
C GLY A 124 -3.41 12.56 7.73
N PHE A 125 -3.55 11.34 8.27
CA PHE A 125 -4.35 10.30 7.64
C PHE A 125 -5.77 10.27 8.18
N GLN A 126 -6.74 10.19 7.28
CA GLN A 126 -8.14 10.00 7.62
C GLN A 126 -8.63 8.64 7.14
N LYS A 127 -9.38 7.95 8.00
CA LYS A 127 -9.99 6.67 7.66
C LYS A 127 -11.25 6.87 6.84
N GLN A 128 -11.36 6.17 5.73
CA GLN A 128 -12.53 6.19 4.87
C GLN A 128 -13.53 5.09 5.27
N GLY A 129 -14.67 5.50 5.81
CA GLY A 129 -15.76 4.59 6.13
C GLY A 129 -15.39 3.45 7.08
N GLN A 130 -15.93 2.25 6.82
CA GLN A 130 -15.68 1.04 7.62
C GLN A 130 -14.49 0.21 7.12
N ASN A 131 -13.96 0.51 5.95
CA ASN A 131 -12.84 -0.22 5.35
C ASN A 131 -11.50 0.20 5.99
N ASN A 132 -10.47 -0.62 5.80
CA ASN A 132 -9.11 -0.30 6.23
C ASN A 132 -8.38 0.61 5.23
N VAL A 133 -9.06 1.63 4.73
CA VAL A 133 -8.53 2.61 3.79
C VAL A 133 -8.28 3.91 4.54
N PHE A 134 -7.09 4.42 4.43
CA PHE A 134 -6.64 5.67 5.01
C PHE A 134 -6.07 6.54 3.90
N TYR A 135 -6.51 7.78 3.80
CA TYR A 135 -6.02 8.71 2.81
C TYR A 135 -5.31 9.89 3.47
N LEU A 136 -4.24 10.33 2.83
CA LEU A 136 -3.49 11.51 3.23
C LEU A 136 -4.23 12.75 2.73
N GLN A 137 -4.57 13.66 3.64
CA GLN A 137 -5.14 14.94 3.24
C GLN A 137 -4.05 15.86 2.70
N GLY A 138 -4.28 16.40 1.52
CA GLY A 138 -3.59 17.59 1.05
C GLY A 138 -4.01 18.82 1.88
N LYS A 139 -3.15 19.80 1.89
CA LYS A 139 -3.45 21.11 2.52
C LYS A 139 -4.43 21.91 1.71
#